data_969a054902865077d8c19505ddff2ab5
#
_entry.id   969a054902865077d8c19505ddff2ab5
#
_cell.length_a   1.000
_cell.length_b   1.000
_cell.length_c   1.000
_cell.angle_alpha   90.00
_cell.angle_beta   90.00
_cell.angle_gamma   90.00
#
_symmetry.space_group_name_H-M   'P 1'
#
loop_
_entity.id
_entity.type
_entity.pdbx_description
1 polymer ?
#
loop_
_entity_poly.entity_id
_entity_poly.type
_entity_poly.pdbx_seq_one_letter_code
_entity_poly.pdbx_strand_id
1 'polypeptide(L)'
;HQKLNDISMLLQNGKDIFDLLGDEINENSLFLNCQFKEHFKILKSKTFKETPNFYSNKGLILKTYSIIKEKKDNLIDNIRYISNIDCFASIVSLIKNPETNYCFSEFIIKSHTPSIETEELVYPVIIKDVVSNNIILGNSTSQNACITGPNAGGKSTFIKSLCLGILFSQTLTIAPARLFKFTPFSKIDTYLNIPDCKGKESLFEAEMSRSLNYINSIRELSKNEFSFVIMDEIFSSTNPEEGI
;
A
#
# COMPACT_ATOMS: atom_id res chain seq x y z
N HIS A 1 12.42 -18.24 24.07
CA HIS A 1 13.18 -19.14 23.20
C HIS A 1 12.67 -19.06 21.77
N GLN A 2 11.36 -19.28 21.54
CA GLN A 2 10.76 -19.22 20.20
C GLN A 2 11.02 -17.89 19.49
N LYS A 3 10.81 -16.76 20.15
CA LYS A 3 11.09 -15.43 19.58
C LYS A 3 12.54 -15.22 19.13
N LEU A 4 13.51 -15.86 19.82
CA LEU A 4 14.92 -15.79 19.41
C LEU A 4 15.19 -16.67 18.19
N ASN A 5 14.52 -17.81 18.08
CA ASN A 5 14.57 -18.64 16.87
C ASN A 5 13.96 -17.93 15.66
N ASP A 6 12.81 -17.27 15.85
CA ASP A 6 12.14 -16.52 14.77
C ASP A 6 13.04 -15.37 14.28
N ILE A 7 13.67 -14.63 15.20
CA ILE A 7 14.64 -13.59 14.86
C ILE A 7 15.87 -14.18 14.17
N SER A 8 16.38 -15.33 14.65
CA SER A 8 17.50 -16.02 14.03
C SER A 8 17.21 -16.43 12.59
N MET A 9 16.03 -16.99 12.36
CA MET A 9 15.59 -17.41 11.03
C MET A 9 15.41 -16.22 10.07
N LEU A 10 14.80 -15.13 10.55
CA LEU A 10 14.66 -13.89 9.79
C LEU A 10 16.02 -13.32 9.37
N LEU A 11 16.96 -13.27 10.29
CA LEU A 11 18.30 -12.74 10.05
C LEU A 11 19.12 -13.66 9.13
N GLN A 12 18.94 -15.00 9.24
CA GLN A 12 19.59 -15.95 8.33
C GLN A 12 19.08 -15.81 6.91
N ASN A 13 17.76 -15.70 6.72
CA ASN A 13 17.16 -15.46 5.43
C ASN A 13 17.63 -14.13 4.83
N GLY A 14 17.74 -13.08 5.65
CA GLY A 14 18.28 -11.78 5.21
C GLY A 14 19.74 -11.88 4.78
N LYS A 15 20.55 -12.73 5.46
CA LYS A 15 21.93 -13.00 5.04
C LYS A 15 22.01 -13.74 3.72
N ASP A 16 21.18 -14.76 3.53
CA ASP A 16 21.17 -15.56 2.31
C ASP A 16 20.76 -14.70 1.09
N ILE A 17 19.79 -13.80 1.27
CA ILE A 17 19.42 -12.78 0.27
C ILE A 17 20.60 -11.85 0.00
N PHE A 18 21.29 -11.37 1.03
CA PHE A 18 22.43 -10.49 0.89
C PHE A 18 23.61 -11.16 0.17
N ASP A 19 23.90 -12.42 0.51
CA ASP A 19 24.97 -13.20 -0.14
C ASP A 19 24.65 -13.46 -1.64
N LEU A 20 23.36 -13.62 -2.00
CA LEU A 20 22.89 -13.76 -3.38
C LEU A 20 22.98 -12.44 -4.18
N LEU A 21 22.76 -11.30 -3.54
CA LEU A 21 22.77 -9.98 -4.18
C LEU A 21 24.15 -9.30 -4.11
N GLY A 22 25.05 -9.81 -3.27
CA GLY A 22 26.30 -9.16 -2.88
C GLY A 22 27.28 -8.90 -4.02
N ASP A 23 27.23 -9.69 -5.10
CA ASP A 23 28.09 -9.52 -6.28
C ASP A 23 27.54 -8.48 -7.27
N GLU A 24 26.24 -8.14 -7.19
CA GLU A 24 25.60 -7.17 -8.08
C GLU A 24 25.37 -5.80 -7.45
N ILE A 25 25.43 -5.69 -6.12
CA ILE A 25 25.21 -4.44 -5.40
C ILE A 25 26.54 -3.74 -5.14
N ASN A 26 26.82 -2.72 -5.92
CA ASN A 26 28.00 -1.86 -5.76
C ASN A 26 28.02 -1.25 -4.35
N GLU A 27 29.21 -1.20 -3.70
CA GLU A 27 29.44 -0.68 -2.33
C GLU A 27 28.87 0.74 -2.07
N ASN A 28 28.51 1.46 -3.12
CA ASN A 28 27.94 2.81 -3.11
C ASN A 28 26.40 2.86 -3.18
N SER A 29 25.70 1.72 -3.20
CA SER A 29 24.24 1.75 -3.14
C SER A 29 23.79 2.22 -1.76
N LEU A 30 22.84 3.13 -1.73
CA LEU A 30 22.19 3.71 -0.53
C LEU A 30 21.63 2.66 0.48
N PHE A 31 21.72 1.38 0.14
CA PHE A 31 21.20 0.24 0.90
C PHE A 31 22.25 -0.46 1.78
N LEU A 32 23.56 -0.15 1.62
CA LEU A 32 24.64 -0.81 2.34
C LEU A 32 25.25 0.10 3.41
N ASN A 33 24.52 0.38 4.47
CA ASN A 33 25.10 0.97 5.68
C ASN A 33 26.03 -0.05 6.35
N CYS A 34 27.22 0.42 6.82
CA CYS A 34 28.24 -0.34 7.55
C CYS A 34 27.75 -1.16 8.75
N GLN A 35 26.53 -0.93 9.17
CA GLN A 35 25.85 -1.60 10.28
C GLN A 35 25.54 -3.08 10.00
N PHE A 36 25.37 -3.48 8.73
CA PHE A 36 25.13 -4.88 8.37
C PHE A 36 26.31 -5.79 8.78
N LYS A 37 27.55 -5.33 8.63
CA LYS A 37 28.76 -6.11 8.96
C LYS A 37 28.82 -6.50 10.45
N GLU A 38 28.33 -5.67 11.34
CA GLU A 38 28.31 -5.98 12.78
C GLU A 38 27.24 -7.03 13.14
N HIS A 39 26.11 -7.03 12.44
CA HIS A 39 25.04 -8.00 12.69
C HIS A 39 25.42 -9.39 12.22
N PHE A 40 26.22 -9.54 11.16
CA PHE A 40 26.79 -10.84 10.77
C PHE A 40 27.69 -11.45 11.83
N LYS A 41 28.34 -10.65 12.68
CA LYS A 41 29.09 -11.19 13.82
C LYS A 41 28.19 -11.83 14.86
N ILE A 42 27.00 -11.26 15.08
CA ILE A 42 26.00 -11.82 16.00
C ILE A 42 25.43 -13.12 15.42
N LEU A 43 25.10 -13.13 14.13
CA LEU A 43 24.58 -14.31 13.41
C LEU A 43 25.58 -15.46 13.33
N LYS A 44 26.87 -15.16 13.25
CA LYS A 44 27.95 -16.18 13.30
C LYS A 44 28.17 -16.73 14.71
N SER A 45 27.50 -16.21 15.73
CA SER A 45 27.62 -16.76 17.10
C SER A 45 27.01 -18.16 17.16
N LYS A 46 27.55 -19.00 18.01
CA LYS A 46 27.08 -20.40 18.21
C LYS A 46 25.60 -20.50 18.56
N THR A 47 25.03 -19.44 19.16
CA THR A 47 23.61 -19.37 19.55
C THR A 47 22.65 -19.45 18.34
N PHE A 48 23.09 -18.99 17.16
CA PHE A 48 22.27 -18.97 15.93
C PHE A 48 22.60 -20.10 14.96
N LYS A 49 23.64 -20.88 15.24
CA LYS A 49 24.03 -22.00 14.38
C LYS A 49 23.36 -23.32 14.75
N GLU A 50 22.92 -23.47 15.98
CA GLU A 50 22.30 -24.68 16.51
C GLU A 50 20.98 -24.31 17.18
N THR A 51 19.99 -25.20 17.14
CA THR A 51 18.78 -25.06 17.95
C THR A 51 19.16 -24.97 19.43
N PRO A 52 18.94 -23.85 20.14
CA PRO A 52 19.43 -23.65 21.46
C PRO A 52 18.81 -24.68 22.42
N ASN A 53 19.62 -25.48 23.05
CA ASN A 53 19.17 -26.38 24.07
C ASN A 53 19.02 -25.61 25.40
N PHE A 54 17.85 -25.63 26.01
CA PHE A 54 17.51 -24.88 27.21
C PHE A 54 18.47 -25.12 28.37
N TYR A 55 19.03 -26.32 28.49
CA TYR A 55 19.95 -26.70 29.59
C TYR A 55 21.40 -26.30 29.34
N SER A 56 21.88 -26.25 28.12
CA SER A 56 23.30 -26.04 27.81
C SER A 56 23.69 -24.61 27.48
N ASN A 57 22.73 -23.71 27.10
CA ASN A 57 23.05 -22.43 26.53
C ASN A 57 22.37 -21.21 27.19
N LYS A 58 21.92 -21.33 28.46
CA LYS A 58 21.21 -20.24 29.17
C LYS A 58 21.99 -18.94 29.21
N GLY A 59 23.28 -18.98 29.54
CA GLY A 59 24.12 -17.77 29.56
C GLY A 59 24.32 -17.15 28.22
N LEU A 60 24.40 -17.96 27.17
CA LEU A 60 24.55 -17.50 25.80
C LEU A 60 23.26 -16.85 25.28
N ILE A 61 22.09 -17.41 25.61
CA ILE A 61 20.77 -16.84 25.30
C ILE A 61 20.59 -15.47 25.96
N LEU A 62 20.92 -15.34 27.26
CA LEU A 62 20.83 -14.06 27.98
C LEU A 62 21.77 -13.00 27.40
N LYS A 63 23.02 -13.41 27.09
CA LYS A 63 23.98 -12.50 26.45
C LYS A 63 23.49 -12.04 25.07
N THR A 64 22.97 -12.95 24.28
CA THR A 64 22.40 -12.61 22.94
C THR A 64 21.18 -11.69 23.05
N TYR A 65 20.31 -11.95 24.05
CA TYR A 65 19.17 -11.06 24.31
C TYR A 65 19.62 -9.64 24.69
N SER A 66 20.66 -9.53 25.56
CA SER A 66 21.22 -8.20 25.91
C SER A 66 21.77 -7.47 24.70
N ILE A 67 22.53 -8.15 23.83
CA ILE A 67 23.07 -7.57 22.60
C ILE A 67 21.95 -7.13 21.65
N ILE A 68 20.91 -7.95 21.47
CA ILE A 68 19.77 -7.62 20.62
C ILE A 68 19.01 -6.41 21.18
N LYS A 69 18.82 -6.33 22.49
CA LYS A 69 18.16 -5.21 23.16
C LYS A 69 18.95 -3.91 23.01
N GLU A 70 20.26 -3.97 23.14
CA GLU A 70 21.16 -2.82 22.99
C GLU A 70 21.21 -2.31 21.52
N LYS A 71 21.12 -3.22 20.55
CA LYS A 71 21.21 -2.92 19.11
C LYS A 71 19.84 -2.97 18.40
N LYS A 72 18.76 -2.70 19.13
CA LYS A 72 17.38 -2.80 18.62
C LYS A 72 17.16 -1.96 17.35
N ASP A 73 17.69 -0.74 17.32
CA ASP A 73 17.48 0.19 16.20
C ASP A 73 18.12 -0.35 14.91
N ASN A 74 19.27 -0.97 15.03
CA ASN A 74 19.94 -1.61 13.92
C ASN A 74 19.16 -2.82 13.36
N LEU A 75 18.43 -3.56 14.21
CA LEU A 75 17.55 -4.64 13.76
C LEU A 75 16.36 -4.12 12.98
N ILE A 76 15.82 -2.95 13.34
CA ILE A 76 14.73 -2.30 12.64
C ILE A 76 15.15 -1.97 11.20
N ASP A 77 16.37 -1.44 11.02
CA ASP A 77 16.89 -1.11 9.69
C ASP A 77 17.07 -2.38 8.81
N ASN A 78 17.50 -3.48 9.40
CA ASN A 78 17.59 -4.75 8.69
C ASN A 78 16.22 -5.30 8.28
N ILE A 79 15.24 -5.21 9.18
CA ILE A 79 13.86 -5.61 8.88
C ILE A 79 13.29 -4.75 7.74
N ARG A 80 13.52 -3.44 7.77
CA ARG A 80 13.11 -2.54 6.69
C ARG A 80 13.74 -2.91 5.35
N TYR A 81 15.02 -3.23 5.35
CA TYR A 81 15.72 -3.66 4.14
C TYR A 81 15.11 -4.94 3.55
N ILE A 82 14.92 -5.98 4.37
CA ILE A 82 14.30 -7.23 3.95
C ILE A 82 12.87 -6.99 3.46
N SER A 83 12.10 -6.16 4.17
CA SER A 83 10.72 -5.81 3.79
C SER A 83 10.65 -5.08 2.45
N ASN A 84 11.61 -4.21 2.16
CA ASN A 84 11.69 -3.55 0.86
C ASN A 84 11.98 -4.54 -0.27
N ILE A 85 12.91 -5.49 -0.06
CA ILE A 85 13.19 -6.54 -1.06
C ILE A 85 11.95 -7.41 -1.28
N ASP A 86 11.26 -7.82 -0.22
CA ASP A 86 10.04 -8.62 -0.29
C ASP A 86 8.92 -7.87 -1.04
N CYS A 87 8.78 -6.57 -0.77
CA CYS A 87 7.86 -5.70 -1.49
C CYS A 87 8.18 -5.67 -2.99
N PHE A 88 9.44 -5.42 -3.38
CA PHE A 88 9.83 -5.40 -4.78
C PHE A 88 9.68 -6.77 -5.46
N ALA A 89 10.00 -7.86 -4.76
CA ALA A 89 9.79 -9.21 -5.27
C ALA A 89 8.31 -9.51 -5.52
N SER A 90 7.44 -9.04 -4.63
CA SER A 90 5.99 -9.16 -4.78
C SER A 90 5.47 -8.34 -5.96
N ILE A 91 5.94 -7.09 -6.15
CA ILE A 91 5.60 -6.26 -7.30
C ILE A 91 6.01 -6.95 -8.61
N VAL A 92 7.25 -7.46 -8.69
CA VAL A 92 7.73 -8.19 -9.87
C VAL A 92 6.91 -9.43 -10.14
N SER A 93 6.52 -10.16 -9.10
CA SER A 93 5.64 -11.34 -9.21
C SER A 93 4.27 -10.98 -9.79
N LEU A 94 3.66 -9.87 -9.34
CA LEU A 94 2.37 -9.38 -9.86
C LEU A 94 2.48 -8.99 -11.34
N ILE A 95 3.52 -8.24 -11.72
CA ILE A 95 3.73 -7.79 -13.12
C ILE A 95 4.03 -8.96 -14.06
N LYS A 96 4.80 -9.96 -13.61
CA LYS A 96 5.19 -11.11 -14.43
C LYS A 96 4.13 -12.19 -14.52
N ASN A 97 3.16 -12.20 -13.63
CA ASN A 97 2.11 -13.23 -13.64
C ASN A 97 1.08 -12.91 -14.74
N PRO A 98 0.95 -13.76 -15.78
CA PRO A 98 0.00 -13.51 -16.86
C PRO A 98 -1.48 -13.62 -16.43
N GLU A 99 -1.75 -14.22 -15.27
CA GLU A 99 -3.11 -14.33 -14.73
C GLU A 99 -3.54 -13.03 -14.01
N THR A 100 -2.60 -12.17 -13.69
CA THR A 100 -2.86 -10.86 -13.04
C THR A 100 -2.62 -9.75 -14.05
N ASN A 101 -3.62 -8.90 -14.25
CA ASN A 101 -3.51 -7.79 -15.19
C ASN A 101 -2.94 -6.56 -14.49
N TYR A 102 -1.62 -6.55 -14.23
CA TYR A 102 -0.92 -5.41 -13.62
C TYR A 102 0.02 -4.74 -14.60
N CYS A 103 0.07 -3.41 -14.57
CA CYS A 103 1.04 -2.59 -15.31
C CYS A 103 1.78 -1.63 -14.40
N PHE A 104 2.91 -1.10 -14.87
CA PHE A 104 3.49 0.10 -14.29
C PHE A 104 2.66 1.31 -14.67
N SER A 105 2.40 2.17 -13.68
CA SER A 105 1.59 3.36 -13.87
C SER A 105 2.38 4.48 -14.54
N GLU A 106 1.74 5.20 -15.44
CA GLU A 106 2.29 6.39 -16.08
C GLU A 106 1.84 7.66 -15.36
N PHE A 107 2.80 8.48 -14.91
CA PHE A 107 2.53 9.71 -14.17
C PHE A 107 2.55 10.93 -15.09
N ILE A 108 1.47 11.70 -15.11
CA ILE A 108 1.38 12.99 -15.81
C ILE A 108 1.76 14.09 -14.81
N ILE A 109 3.06 14.41 -14.70
CA ILE A 109 3.56 15.33 -13.66
C ILE A 109 3.29 16.80 -13.98
N LYS A 110 3.27 17.18 -15.26
CA LYS A 110 3.08 18.58 -15.70
C LYS A 110 1.71 18.74 -16.37
N SER A 111 0.68 18.80 -15.57
CA SER A 111 -0.68 19.09 -16.04
C SER A 111 -1.28 20.25 -15.26
N HIS A 112 -2.11 21.04 -15.92
CA HIS A 112 -2.90 22.09 -15.29
C HIS A 112 -4.29 21.60 -14.86
N THR A 113 -4.67 20.40 -15.28
CA THR A 113 -5.93 19.76 -14.95
C THR A 113 -5.71 18.29 -14.59
N PRO A 114 -6.43 17.75 -13.61
CA PRO A 114 -6.34 16.34 -13.29
C PRO A 114 -6.89 15.47 -14.42
N SER A 115 -6.27 14.33 -14.63
CA SER A 115 -6.73 13.34 -15.59
C SER A 115 -6.44 11.93 -15.16
N ILE A 116 -7.28 10.99 -15.60
CA ILE A 116 -7.14 9.55 -15.40
C ILE A 116 -7.52 8.88 -16.71
N GLU A 117 -6.69 7.96 -17.17
CA GLU A 117 -6.94 7.10 -18.32
C GLU A 117 -6.58 5.67 -17.92
N THR A 118 -7.55 4.76 -18.01
CA THR A 118 -7.33 3.35 -17.67
C THR A 118 -7.92 2.44 -18.72
N GLU A 119 -7.23 1.33 -18.96
CA GLU A 119 -7.69 0.24 -19.80
C GLU A 119 -7.62 -1.08 -19.04
N GLU A 120 -8.69 -1.85 -19.15
CA GLU A 120 -8.82 -3.16 -18.48
C GLU A 120 -8.54 -3.10 -16.98
N LEU A 121 -9.01 -2.03 -16.32
CA LEU A 121 -8.93 -1.90 -14.86
C LEU A 121 -9.77 -2.98 -14.19
N VAL A 122 -9.19 -3.72 -13.26
CA VAL A 122 -9.84 -4.79 -12.52
C VAL A 122 -9.85 -4.51 -11.02
N TYR A 123 -10.79 -5.10 -10.30
CA TYR A 123 -10.80 -5.06 -8.84
C TYR A 123 -9.91 -6.18 -8.28
N PRO A 124 -8.76 -5.87 -7.66
CA PRO A 124 -7.72 -6.86 -7.36
C PRO A 124 -8.11 -7.90 -6.30
N VAL A 125 -9.23 -7.70 -5.60
CA VAL A 125 -9.72 -8.63 -4.57
C VAL A 125 -10.53 -9.77 -5.19
N ILE A 126 -11.07 -9.58 -6.41
CA ILE A 126 -11.82 -10.61 -7.12
C ILE A 126 -10.86 -11.42 -7.98
N ILE A 127 -10.79 -12.74 -7.74
CA ILE A 127 -9.87 -13.64 -8.45
C ILE A 127 -10.59 -14.42 -9.58
N LYS A 128 -11.90 -14.66 -9.43
CA LYS A 128 -12.70 -15.40 -10.41
C LYS A 128 -13.74 -14.49 -11.05
N ASP A 129 -14.02 -14.75 -12.31
CA ASP A 129 -15.03 -13.99 -13.09
C ASP A 129 -14.78 -12.48 -13.06
N VAL A 130 -13.53 -12.11 -13.25
CA VAL A 130 -13.06 -10.72 -13.18
C VAL A 130 -13.61 -9.95 -14.37
N VAL A 131 -14.31 -8.86 -14.10
CA VAL A 131 -14.80 -7.93 -15.12
C VAL A 131 -13.87 -6.70 -15.14
N SER A 132 -13.27 -6.45 -16.30
CA SER A 132 -12.44 -5.27 -16.53
C SER A 132 -13.28 -4.08 -17.01
N ASN A 133 -12.79 -2.87 -16.71
CA ASN A 133 -13.45 -1.63 -17.08
C ASN A 133 -12.42 -0.62 -17.62
N ASN A 134 -12.89 0.26 -18.52
CA ASN A 134 -12.12 1.39 -19.03
C ASN A 134 -12.74 2.69 -18.55
N ILE A 135 -11.92 3.70 -18.25
CA ILE A 135 -12.40 5.04 -17.95
C ILE A 135 -11.40 6.09 -18.40
N ILE A 136 -11.91 7.21 -18.90
CA ILE A 136 -11.15 8.42 -19.21
C ILE A 136 -11.83 9.58 -18.51
N LEU A 137 -11.10 10.30 -17.67
CA LEU A 137 -11.51 11.50 -16.97
C LEU A 137 -10.48 12.61 -17.19
N GLY A 138 -10.93 13.84 -17.32
CA GLY A 138 -10.05 14.99 -17.58
C GLY A 138 -9.60 15.10 -19.03
N ASN A 139 -8.54 15.85 -19.29
CA ASN A 139 -8.08 16.23 -20.64
C ASN A 139 -9.23 16.81 -21.49
N SER A 140 -9.67 16.09 -22.51
CA SER A 140 -10.79 16.47 -23.38
C SER A 140 -12.16 15.99 -22.89
N THR A 141 -12.22 15.30 -21.76
CA THR A 141 -13.45 14.76 -21.17
C THR A 141 -13.80 15.47 -19.86
N SER A 142 -14.95 15.15 -19.27
CA SER A 142 -15.32 15.66 -17.94
C SER A 142 -14.33 15.15 -16.87
N GLN A 143 -14.04 15.99 -15.88
CA GLN A 143 -13.25 15.61 -14.70
C GLN A 143 -14.08 14.81 -13.68
N ASN A 144 -15.40 14.83 -13.83
CA ASN A 144 -16.33 14.15 -12.93
C ASN A 144 -17.15 13.13 -13.70
N ALA A 145 -17.46 12.01 -13.05
CA ALA A 145 -18.34 10.98 -13.59
C ALA A 145 -19.45 10.63 -12.59
N CYS A 146 -20.66 10.47 -13.10
CA CYS A 146 -21.76 9.89 -12.38
C CYS A 146 -22.00 8.47 -12.91
N ILE A 147 -21.91 7.47 -12.03
CA ILE A 147 -22.03 6.07 -12.40
C ILE A 147 -23.38 5.56 -11.95
N THR A 148 -24.23 5.18 -12.90
CA THR A 148 -25.57 4.65 -12.67
C THR A 148 -25.68 3.22 -13.18
N GLY A 149 -26.61 2.46 -12.64
CA GLY A 149 -26.86 1.09 -13.05
C GLY A 149 -27.66 0.30 -12.01
N PRO A 150 -28.08 -0.91 -12.34
CA PRO A 150 -28.86 -1.74 -11.43
C PRO A 150 -28.09 -2.11 -10.17
N ASN A 151 -28.82 -2.48 -9.12
CA ASN A 151 -28.20 -3.07 -7.93
C ASN A 151 -27.49 -4.38 -8.31
N ALA A 152 -26.36 -4.65 -7.67
CA ALA A 152 -25.43 -5.72 -8.03
C ALA A 152 -24.78 -5.61 -9.45
N GLY A 153 -24.94 -4.47 -10.13
CA GLY A 153 -24.32 -4.22 -11.44
C GLY A 153 -22.83 -3.86 -11.42
N GLY A 154 -22.15 -4.00 -10.27
CA GLY A 154 -20.72 -3.76 -10.15
C GLY A 154 -20.29 -2.29 -9.95
N LYS A 155 -21.24 -1.34 -9.74
CA LYS A 155 -20.93 0.09 -9.54
C LYS A 155 -19.88 0.31 -8.43
N SER A 156 -20.16 -0.17 -7.22
CA SER A 156 -19.25 -0.03 -6.07
C SER A 156 -17.91 -0.78 -6.27
N THR A 157 -17.92 -1.90 -6.98
CA THR A 157 -16.71 -2.63 -7.36
C THR A 157 -15.83 -1.78 -8.29
N PHE A 158 -16.43 -1.15 -9.30
CA PHE A 158 -15.72 -0.30 -10.24
C PHE A 158 -15.10 0.93 -9.57
N ILE A 159 -15.84 1.68 -8.75
CA ILE A 159 -15.28 2.85 -8.06
C ILE A 159 -14.18 2.46 -7.07
N LYS A 160 -14.31 1.30 -6.40
CA LYS A 160 -13.26 0.75 -5.53
C LYS A 160 -12.02 0.33 -6.32
N SER A 161 -12.18 -0.27 -7.51
CA SER A 161 -11.03 -0.62 -8.36
C SER A 161 -10.25 0.61 -8.79
N LEU A 162 -10.94 1.70 -9.15
CA LEU A 162 -10.30 2.96 -9.52
C LEU A 162 -9.53 3.58 -8.34
N CYS A 163 -10.13 3.60 -7.15
CA CYS A 163 -9.47 4.07 -5.94
C CYS A 163 -8.21 3.27 -5.61
N LEU A 164 -8.30 1.93 -5.64
CA LEU A 164 -7.15 1.05 -5.41
C LEU A 164 -6.08 1.20 -6.49
N GLY A 165 -6.49 1.40 -7.76
CA GLY A 165 -5.57 1.70 -8.85
C GLY A 165 -4.72 2.94 -8.57
N ILE A 166 -5.34 4.04 -8.14
CA ILE A 166 -4.64 5.28 -7.77
C ILE A 166 -3.73 5.06 -6.54
N LEU A 167 -4.24 4.40 -5.50
CA LEU A 167 -3.46 4.13 -4.29
C LEU A 167 -2.23 3.27 -4.59
N PHE A 168 -2.38 2.18 -5.33
CA PHE A 168 -1.26 1.32 -5.71
C PHE A 168 -0.28 2.05 -6.62
N SER A 169 -0.78 2.86 -7.56
CA SER A 169 0.06 3.69 -8.42
C SER A 169 0.92 4.65 -7.62
N GLN A 170 0.35 5.38 -6.66
CA GLN A 170 1.08 6.38 -5.88
C GLN A 170 1.99 5.77 -4.80
N THR A 171 1.75 4.54 -4.36
CA THR A 171 2.54 3.88 -3.33
C THR A 171 3.52 2.86 -3.87
N LEU A 172 3.10 2.07 -4.87
CA LEU A 172 3.85 0.93 -5.40
C LEU A 172 4.23 1.10 -6.88
N THR A 173 3.82 2.20 -7.52
CA THR A 173 4.02 2.49 -8.95
C THR A 173 3.37 1.50 -9.91
N ILE A 174 2.47 0.66 -9.46
CA ILE A 174 1.72 -0.33 -10.26
C ILE A 174 0.22 -0.13 -10.13
N ALA A 175 -0.52 -0.58 -11.12
CA ALA A 175 -1.98 -0.59 -11.09
C ALA A 175 -2.54 -1.92 -11.60
N PRO A 176 -3.70 -2.39 -11.08
CA PRO A 176 -4.39 -3.59 -11.56
C PRO A 176 -5.13 -3.32 -12.88
N ALA A 177 -4.41 -3.02 -13.94
CA ALA A 177 -4.91 -2.62 -15.24
C ALA A 177 -3.89 -2.95 -16.34
N ARG A 178 -4.34 -2.97 -17.60
CA ARG A 178 -3.43 -3.04 -18.75
C ARG A 178 -2.72 -1.71 -19.02
N LEU A 179 -3.43 -0.61 -18.83
CA LEU A 179 -2.90 0.76 -18.87
C LEU A 179 -3.48 1.55 -17.70
N PHE A 180 -2.63 2.29 -17.01
CA PHE A 180 -3.03 3.22 -15.96
C PHE A 180 -2.19 4.48 -16.03
N LYS A 181 -2.78 5.55 -16.53
CA LYS A 181 -2.14 6.85 -16.73
C LYS A 181 -2.92 7.91 -15.99
N PHE A 182 -2.26 8.70 -15.18
CA PHE A 182 -2.97 9.66 -14.33
C PHE A 182 -2.10 10.81 -13.86
N THR A 183 -2.76 11.90 -13.49
CA THR A 183 -2.15 13.01 -12.75
C THR A 183 -2.14 12.66 -11.26
N PRO A 184 -0.99 12.74 -10.54
CA PRO A 184 -0.94 12.47 -9.11
C PRO A 184 -1.88 13.35 -8.30
N PHE A 185 -2.51 12.75 -7.30
CA PHE A 185 -3.43 13.41 -6.39
C PHE A 185 -2.79 13.66 -5.04
N SER A 186 -2.82 14.90 -4.56
CA SER A 186 -2.35 15.27 -3.22
C SER A 186 -3.35 14.88 -2.15
N LYS A 187 -4.62 14.73 -2.52
CA LYS A 187 -5.71 14.36 -1.62
C LYS A 187 -6.54 13.24 -2.25
N ILE A 188 -6.75 12.18 -1.49
CA ILE A 188 -7.63 11.07 -1.85
C ILE A 188 -8.64 10.91 -0.73
N ASP A 189 -9.92 11.07 -1.04
CA ASP A 189 -11.00 10.87 -0.09
C ASP A 189 -12.00 9.82 -0.60
N THR A 190 -12.55 9.05 0.34
CA THR A 190 -13.56 8.05 0.02
C THR A 190 -14.79 8.24 0.90
N TYR A 191 -15.94 8.30 0.27
CA TYR A 191 -17.24 8.34 0.90
C TYR A 191 -17.94 7.01 0.63
N LEU A 192 -17.41 5.96 1.28
CA LEU A 192 -17.89 4.59 1.16
C LEU A 192 -18.24 4.09 2.54
N ASN A 193 -19.42 3.47 2.68
CA ASN A 193 -19.87 2.79 3.91
C ASN A 193 -19.55 3.58 5.19
N ILE A 194 -20.37 4.57 5.49
CA ILE A 194 -20.25 5.28 6.77
C ILE A 194 -20.71 4.31 7.87
N PRO A 195 -19.85 3.99 8.84
CA PRO A 195 -20.26 3.10 9.92
C PRO A 195 -21.39 3.73 10.73
N ASP A 196 -22.44 2.96 11.04
CA ASP A 196 -23.48 3.35 11.99
C ASP A 196 -22.82 3.79 13.30
N CYS A 197 -22.84 5.08 13.56
CA CYS A 197 -22.40 5.68 14.82
C CYS A 197 -23.46 5.38 15.88
N LYS A 198 -23.50 4.14 16.41
CA LYS A 198 -24.46 3.74 17.43
C LYS A 198 -24.42 4.71 18.62
N GLY A 199 -25.36 5.62 18.65
CA GLY A 199 -25.81 6.31 19.87
C GLY A 199 -25.27 7.72 20.14
N LYS A 200 -24.59 8.42 19.22
CA LYS A 200 -24.14 9.81 19.46
C LYS A 200 -24.46 10.81 18.35
N GLU A 201 -24.52 10.39 17.10
CA GLU A 201 -24.85 11.29 15.97
C GLU A 201 -25.82 10.56 15.04
N SER A 202 -26.73 11.29 14.41
CA SER A 202 -27.51 10.72 13.32
C SER A 202 -26.59 10.40 12.14
N LEU A 203 -26.92 9.34 11.37
CA LEU A 203 -26.13 8.98 10.19
C LEU A 203 -25.99 10.18 9.24
N PHE A 204 -27.05 10.99 9.13
CA PHE A 204 -27.07 12.22 8.34
C PHE A 204 -26.04 13.27 8.84
N GLU A 205 -25.93 13.48 10.15
CA GLU A 205 -24.93 14.40 10.71
C GLU A 205 -23.51 13.93 10.43
N ALA A 206 -23.26 12.61 10.53
CA ALA A 206 -21.97 12.03 10.17
C ALA A 206 -21.65 12.20 8.68
N GLU A 207 -22.62 12.03 7.79
CA GLU A 207 -22.51 12.27 6.35
C GLU A 207 -22.20 13.74 6.05
N MET A 208 -22.93 14.68 6.67
CA MET A 208 -22.70 16.11 6.53
C MET A 208 -21.33 16.54 7.04
N SER A 209 -20.93 16.08 8.22
CA SER A 209 -19.62 16.38 8.82
C SER A 209 -18.48 15.91 7.92
N ARG A 210 -18.60 14.71 7.35
CA ARG A 210 -17.59 14.15 6.43
C ARG A 210 -17.50 14.95 5.12
N SER A 211 -18.65 15.32 4.56
CA SER A 211 -18.70 16.16 3.36
C SER A 211 -18.08 17.54 3.60
N LEU A 212 -18.37 18.16 4.75
CA LEU A 212 -17.78 19.44 5.14
C LEU A 212 -16.27 19.35 5.32
N ASN A 213 -15.78 18.29 5.97
CA ASN A 213 -14.35 18.04 6.14
C ASN A 213 -13.65 17.90 4.78
N TYR A 214 -14.25 17.19 3.84
CA TYR A 214 -13.74 17.07 2.48
C TYR A 214 -13.68 18.44 1.78
N ILE A 215 -14.76 19.22 1.81
CA ILE A 215 -14.79 20.57 1.20
C ILE A 215 -13.69 21.46 1.79
N ASN A 216 -13.53 21.45 3.11
CA ASN A 216 -12.50 22.24 3.77
C ASN A 216 -11.09 21.79 3.35
N SER A 217 -10.86 20.49 3.24
CA SER A 217 -9.56 19.94 2.83
C SER A 217 -9.19 20.28 1.37
N ILE A 218 -10.18 20.40 0.48
CA ILE A 218 -9.94 20.84 -0.91
C ILE A 218 -9.55 22.33 -0.95
N ARG A 219 -10.16 23.15 -0.10
CA ARG A 219 -9.85 24.61 -0.04
C ARG A 219 -8.41 24.89 0.36
N GLU A 220 -7.75 23.96 1.02
CA GLU A 220 -6.35 24.06 1.43
C GLU A 220 -5.36 23.69 0.31
N LEU A 221 -5.84 23.10 -0.78
CA LEU A 221 -4.99 22.69 -1.90
C LEU A 221 -4.44 23.89 -2.68
N SER A 222 -3.18 23.80 -3.06
CA SER A 222 -2.51 24.77 -3.93
C SER A 222 -2.99 24.63 -5.38
N LYS A 223 -2.74 25.64 -6.23
CA LYS A 223 -3.21 25.67 -7.64
C LYS A 223 -2.79 24.47 -8.50
N ASN A 224 -1.70 23.79 -8.14
CA ASN A 224 -1.15 22.65 -8.89
C ASN A 224 -1.37 21.31 -8.16
N GLU A 225 -2.18 21.32 -7.12
CA GLU A 225 -2.55 20.13 -6.37
C GLU A 225 -3.96 19.72 -6.73
N PHE A 226 -4.17 18.42 -6.86
CA PHE A 226 -5.45 17.85 -7.26
C PHE A 226 -5.98 16.90 -6.19
N SER A 227 -7.29 16.83 -6.08
CA SER A 227 -7.99 15.86 -5.23
C SER A 227 -8.71 14.83 -6.08
N PHE A 228 -8.77 13.61 -5.55
CA PHE A 228 -9.61 12.53 -6.06
C PHE A 228 -10.58 12.11 -4.96
N VAL A 229 -11.86 12.04 -5.29
CA VAL A 229 -12.89 11.59 -4.35
C VAL A 229 -13.80 10.57 -5.02
N ILE A 230 -14.15 9.54 -4.28
CA ILE A 230 -15.22 8.61 -4.65
C ILE A 230 -16.34 8.70 -3.61
N MET A 231 -17.57 8.76 -4.11
CA MET A 231 -18.77 8.84 -3.29
C MET A 231 -19.76 7.78 -3.76
N ASP A 232 -20.22 6.94 -2.85
CA ASP A 232 -21.22 5.90 -3.10
C ASP A 232 -22.43 6.20 -2.24
N GLU A 233 -23.62 6.31 -2.86
CA GLU A 233 -24.91 6.53 -2.19
C GLU A 233 -24.92 7.73 -1.22
N ILE A 234 -24.61 8.94 -1.73
CA ILE A 234 -24.55 10.15 -0.91
C ILE A 234 -25.94 10.46 -0.32
N PHE A 235 -25.98 10.75 1.00
CA PHE A 235 -27.21 11.09 1.73
C PHE A 235 -28.32 10.04 1.65
N SER A 236 -27.93 8.77 1.55
CA SER A 236 -28.90 7.65 1.48
C SER A 236 -29.73 7.47 2.75
N SER A 237 -29.32 8.08 3.87
CA SER A 237 -29.99 8.01 5.15
C SER A 237 -31.11 9.04 5.34
N THR A 238 -31.32 9.95 4.38
CA THR A 238 -32.26 11.08 4.50
C THR A 238 -33.45 10.91 3.57
N ASN A 239 -34.59 11.47 3.95
CA ASN A 239 -35.75 11.57 3.06
C ASN A 239 -35.43 12.46 1.87
N PRO A 240 -35.99 12.17 0.65
CA PRO A 240 -35.70 12.97 -0.56
C PRO A 240 -36.06 14.45 -0.39
N GLU A 241 -37.02 14.80 0.47
CA GLU A 241 -37.43 16.18 0.73
C GLU A 241 -36.43 16.96 1.62
N GLU A 242 -35.64 16.26 2.45
CA GLU A 242 -34.61 16.86 3.33
C GLU A 242 -33.23 16.91 2.67
N GLY A 243 -33.03 16.20 1.58
CA GLY A 243 -31.78 16.12 0.85
C GLY A 243 -31.63 17.14 -0.30
N ILE A 244 -32.59 18.05 -0.48
CA ILE A 244 -32.59 19.13 -1.45
C ILE A 244 -32.18 20.43 -0.78
#